data_5a780f6ab5c876d954017146349e057a
#
_entry.id   5a780f6ab5c876d954017146349e057a
#
_cell.length_a   1.000
_cell.length_b   1.000
_cell.length_c   1.000
_cell.angle_alpha   90.00
_cell.angle_beta   90.00
_cell.angle_gamma   90.00
#
_symmetry.space_group_name_H-M   'P 1'
#
loop_
_entity.id
_entity.type
_entity.pdbx_description
1 polymer ?
#
loop_
_entity_poly.entity_id
_entity_poly.type
_entity_poly.pdbx_seq_one_letter_code
_entity_poly.pdbx_strand_id
1 'polypeptide(L)'
;NLHTIEATTEIVQLLDSDEQIELAMNRWLKILAQHIQVDSAEIFQLQADTDTMNVAVEWLSPGQISYFDKTSGIPVNSFLHTEKPLVVSTDSLGKTGSEEIEEIGMKAVMIFPILKQESGNMVLSLNHRRQAHVWSMAEIKFTSDAVKILQSILTRRIQKNSLAGSYAALEEILDNVGCAIYVTDQNTGRMLFANQILKN
;
A
#
# COMPACT_ATOMS: atom_id res chain seq x y z
N ASN A 1 -25.04 4.38 -6.22
CA ASN A 1 -24.49 5.36 -7.12
C ASN A 1 -23.58 4.64 -8.14
N LEU A 2 -23.85 4.82 -9.45
CA LEU A 2 -23.16 4.09 -10.53
C LEU A 2 -21.63 4.27 -10.46
N HIS A 3 -21.15 5.50 -10.29
CA HIS A 3 -19.72 5.81 -10.20
C HIS A 3 -19.02 5.11 -9.03
N THR A 4 -19.71 4.91 -7.91
CA THR A 4 -19.13 4.16 -6.77
C THR A 4 -19.00 2.67 -7.10
N ILE A 5 -19.95 2.11 -7.83
CA ILE A 5 -19.91 0.70 -8.27
C ILE A 5 -18.78 0.50 -9.28
N GLU A 6 -18.63 1.42 -10.24
CA GLU A 6 -17.55 1.38 -11.23
C GLU A 6 -16.18 1.44 -10.56
N ALA A 7 -15.94 2.42 -9.68
CA ALA A 7 -14.68 2.57 -8.97
C ALA A 7 -14.38 1.35 -8.07
N THR A 8 -15.39 0.83 -7.37
CA THR A 8 -15.22 -0.40 -6.57
C THR A 8 -14.84 -1.59 -7.45
N THR A 9 -15.50 -1.74 -8.59
CA THR A 9 -15.24 -2.83 -9.53
C THR A 9 -13.81 -2.76 -10.07
N GLU A 10 -13.34 -1.58 -10.47
CA GLU A 10 -11.97 -1.39 -10.95
C GLU A 10 -10.94 -1.70 -9.85
N ILE A 11 -11.18 -1.26 -8.61
CA ILE A 11 -10.31 -1.58 -7.46
C ILE A 11 -10.28 -3.09 -7.21
N VAL A 12 -11.41 -3.77 -7.23
CA VAL A 12 -11.48 -5.23 -7.02
C VAL A 12 -10.75 -6.00 -8.13
N GLN A 13 -10.81 -5.54 -9.39
CA GLN A 13 -10.08 -6.18 -10.48
C GLN A 13 -8.56 -6.18 -10.28
N LEU A 14 -8.01 -5.26 -9.49
CA LEU A 14 -6.59 -5.26 -9.13
C LEU A 14 -6.18 -6.45 -8.25
N LEU A 15 -7.12 -7.11 -7.56
CA LEU A 15 -6.86 -8.32 -6.76
C LEU A 15 -6.35 -9.49 -7.62
N ASP A 16 -6.86 -9.61 -8.83
CA ASP A 16 -6.55 -10.70 -9.77
C ASP A 16 -5.50 -10.31 -10.81
N SER A 17 -5.03 -9.07 -10.77
CA SER A 17 -4.00 -8.56 -11.66
C SER A 17 -2.63 -9.16 -11.33
N ASP A 18 -1.90 -9.64 -12.34
CA ASP A 18 -0.49 -10.04 -12.24
C ASP A 18 0.50 -8.87 -12.44
N GLU A 19 0.00 -7.63 -12.44
CA GLU A 19 0.84 -6.43 -12.53
C GLU A 19 1.88 -6.35 -11.42
N GLN A 20 2.97 -5.64 -11.67
CA GLN A 20 3.94 -5.28 -10.64
C GLN A 20 3.24 -4.47 -9.53
N ILE A 21 3.66 -4.68 -8.29
CA ILE A 21 2.99 -4.09 -7.11
C ILE A 21 2.92 -2.56 -7.17
N GLU A 22 3.97 -1.91 -7.67
CA GLU A 22 4.00 -0.45 -7.83
C GLU A 22 2.94 0.05 -8.82
N LEU A 23 2.77 -0.65 -9.94
CA LEU A 23 1.74 -0.31 -10.94
C LEU A 23 0.34 -0.50 -10.38
N ALA A 24 0.12 -1.59 -9.64
CA ALA A 24 -1.16 -1.84 -8.97
C ALA A 24 -1.48 -0.76 -7.94
N MET A 25 -0.51 -0.35 -7.11
CA MET A 25 -0.68 0.74 -6.14
C MET A 25 -0.94 2.08 -6.81
N ASN A 26 -0.24 2.40 -7.90
CA ASN A 26 -0.46 3.63 -8.66
C ASN A 26 -1.88 3.69 -9.25
N ARG A 27 -2.35 2.60 -9.83
CA ARG A 27 -3.71 2.50 -10.37
C ARG A 27 -4.76 2.61 -9.27
N TRP A 28 -4.56 1.89 -8.18
CA TRP A 28 -5.45 1.94 -7.02
C TRP A 28 -5.56 3.36 -6.45
N LEU A 29 -4.43 4.03 -6.24
CA LEU A 29 -4.41 5.39 -5.69
C LEU A 29 -5.10 6.38 -6.63
N LYS A 30 -4.87 6.25 -7.94
CA LYS A 30 -5.52 7.09 -8.95
C LYS A 30 -7.04 6.92 -8.93
N ILE A 31 -7.56 5.69 -8.92
CA ILE A 31 -9.00 5.40 -8.89
C ILE A 31 -9.62 6.01 -7.63
N LEU A 32 -9.00 5.76 -6.46
CA LEU A 32 -9.47 6.28 -5.18
C LEU A 32 -9.49 7.81 -5.18
N ALA A 33 -8.37 8.45 -5.54
CA ALA A 33 -8.22 9.89 -5.52
C ALA A 33 -9.19 10.60 -6.47
N GLN A 34 -9.41 10.05 -7.66
CA GLN A 34 -10.36 10.58 -8.63
C GLN A 34 -11.81 10.41 -8.19
N HIS A 35 -12.14 9.28 -7.54
CA HIS A 35 -13.49 9.04 -7.03
C HIS A 35 -13.83 9.99 -5.88
N ILE A 36 -12.91 10.19 -4.95
CA ILE A 36 -13.06 11.11 -3.80
C ILE A 36 -12.88 12.57 -4.22
N GLN A 37 -12.26 12.83 -5.39
CA GLN A 37 -11.99 14.16 -5.92
C GLN A 37 -11.06 15.02 -5.07
N VAL A 38 -10.04 14.40 -4.48
CA VAL A 38 -9.03 15.09 -3.67
C VAL A 38 -8.05 15.91 -4.52
N ASP A 39 -7.32 16.82 -3.90
CA ASP A 39 -6.27 17.60 -4.57
C ASP A 39 -4.98 16.78 -4.71
N SER A 40 -4.64 15.99 -3.70
CA SER A 40 -3.52 15.06 -3.74
C SER A 40 -3.79 13.80 -2.91
N ALA A 41 -3.11 12.72 -3.26
CA ALA A 41 -3.14 11.46 -2.55
C ALA A 41 -1.75 10.84 -2.53
N GLU A 42 -1.29 10.40 -1.38
CA GLU A 42 0.03 9.81 -1.19
C GLU A 42 -0.06 8.50 -0.41
N ILE A 43 0.81 7.55 -0.77
CA ILE A 43 1.14 6.39 0.06
C ILE A 43 2.56 6.61 0.57
N PHE A 44 2.70 6.74 1.89
CA PHE A 44 3.97 6.88 2.56
C PHE A 44 4.44 5.54 3.10
N GLN A 45 5.76 5.30 2.99
CA GLN A 45 6.46 4.24 3.70
C GLN A 45 7.26 4.89 4.83
N LEU A 46 6.81 4.70 6.08
CA LEU A 46 7.50 5.15 7.28
C LEU A 46 8.61 4.15 7.60
N GLN A 47 9.81 4.64 7.89
CA GLN A 47 10.96 3.81 8.25
C GLN A 47 10.91 3.51 9.76
N ALA A 48 11.17 2.25 10.15
CA ALA A 48 11.11 1.83 11.56
C ALA A 48 12.25 2.43 12.41
N ASP A 49 13.45 2.53 11.82
CA ASP A 49 14.68 2.87 12.54
C ASP A 49 15.04 4.37 12.47
N THR A 50 14.37 5.11 11.63
CA THR A 50 14.59 6.55 11.42
C THR A 50 13.24 7.25 11.44
N ASP A 51 13.17 8.40 12.06
CA ASP A 51 11.95 9.23 12.05
C ASP A 51 11.76 9.92 10.67
N THR A 52 11.85 9.10 9.62
CA THR A 52 11.73 9.53 8.22
C THR A 52 10.74 8.69 7.45
N MET A 53 10.22 9.24 6.37
CA MET A 53 9.32 8.58 5.44
C MET A 53 9.78 8.76 4.00
N ASN A 54 9.36 7.85 3.14
CA ASN A 54 9.47 7.99 1.69
C ASN A 54 8.08 7.98 1.07
N VAL A 55 7.91 8.73 -0.01
CA VAL A 55 6.71 8.68 -0.84
C VAL A 55 6.81 7.45 -1.75
N ALA A 56 6.05 6.41 -1.45
CA ALA A 56 6.01 5.20 -2.28
C ALA A 56 5.21 5.44 -3.58
N VAL A 57 4.06 6.10 -3.47
CA VAL A 57 3.17 6.46 -4.58
C VAL A 57 2.56 7.83 -4.32
N GLU A 58 2.45 8.65 -5.37
CA GLU A 58 1.80 9.96 -5.32
C GLU A 58 0.87 10.14 -6.52
N TRP A 59 -0.31 10.64 -6.26
CA TRP A 59 -1.23 11.14 -7.27
C TRP A 59 -1.58 12.60 -6.99
N LEU A 60 -1.56 13.41 -8.06
CA LEU A 60 -1.86 14.84 -7.99
C LEU A 60 -2.98 15.17 -8.97
N SER A 61 -3.95 15.97 -8.54
CA SER A 61 -4.95 16.51 -9.44
C SER A 61 -4.32 17.54 -10.40
N PRO A 62 -4.91 17.79 -11.58
CA PRO A 62 -4.37 18.74 -12.53
C PRO A 62 -4.08 20.11 -11.91
N GLY A 63 -2.87 20.62 -12.15
CA GLY A 63 -2.40 21.90 -11.63
C GLY A 63 -1.82 21.86 -10.22
N GLN A 64 -1.74 20.68 -9.57
CA GLN A 64 -1.02 20.49 -8.32
C GLN A 64 0.44 20.16 -8.59
N ILE A 65 1.31 20.52 -7.64
CA ILE A 65 2.74 20.16 -7.61
C ILE A 65 3.02 19.32 -6.37
N SER A 66 4.00 18.42 -6.48
CA SER A 66 4.46 17.66 -5.33
C SER A 66 5.06 18.57 -4.27
N TYR A 67 4.74 18.31 -3.02
CA TYR A 67 5.34 18.99 -1.84
C TYR A 67 6.51 18.23 -1.28
N PHE A 68 6.75 17.01 -1.76
CA PHE A 68 7.73 16.10 -1.18
C PHE A 68 8.96 16.01 -2.09
N ASP A 69 10.14 16.21 -1.50
CA ASP A 69 11.40 15.85 -2.15
C ASP A 69 11.54 14.31 -2.09
N LYS A 70 11.48 13.68 -3.27
CA LYS A 70 11.58 12.22 -3.38
C LYS A 70 13.01 11.69 -3.29
N THR A 71 13.99 12.56 -3.18
CA THR A 71 15.42 12.20 -3.23
C THR A 71 16.04 11.97 -1.85
N SER A 72 15.40 12.45 -0.79
CA SER A 72 15.87 12.29 0.60
C SER A 72 14.73 11.87 1.51
N GLY A 73 15.07 11.16 2.61
CA GLY A 73 14.09 10.83 3.64
C GLY A 73 13.44 12.10 4.20
N ILE A 74 12.12 12.14 4.22
CA ILE A 74 11.32 13.26 4.69
C ILE A 74 11.05 13.04 6.17
N PRO A 75 11.20 14.04 7.07
CA PRO A 75 10.77 13.93 8.47
C PRO A 75 9.30 13.55 8.54
N VAL A 76 8.96 12.61 9.43
CA VAL A 76 7.58 12.17 9.61
C VAL A 76 6.83 13.16 10.47
N ASN A 77 5.70 13.64 9.99
CA ASN A 77 4.76 14.39 10.80
C ASN A 77 4.06 13.45 11.80
N SER A 78 3.81 13.92 13.01
CA SER A 78 3.28 13.11 14.11
C SER A 78 1.93 12.46 13.78
N PHE A 79 1.11 13.12 12.98
CA PHE A 79 -0.21 12.63 12.57
C PHE A 79 -0.16 11.42 11.60
N LEU A 80 1.00 11.12 10.99
CA LEU A 80 1.18 9.91 10.16
C LEU A 80 1.47 8.66 10.99
N HIS A 81 1.88 8.81 12.26
CA HIS A 81 2.05 7.70 13.20
C HIS A 81 0.72 7.25 13.80
N THR A 82 -0.25 6.94 12.95
CA THR A 82 -1.58 6.52 13.42
C THR A 82 -1.79 5.01 13.28
N GLU A 83 -2.37 4.41 14.31
CA GLU A 83 -2.83 3.02 14.27
C GLU A 83 -4.29 2.89 13.82
N LYS A 84 -5.01 4.00 13.80
CA LYS A 84 -6.43 4.09 13.41
C LYS A 84 -6.61 5.17 12.36
N PRO A 85 -7.66 5.11 11.54
CA PRO A 85 -7.98 6.18 10.62
C PRO A 85 -8.09 7.53 11.35
N LEU A 86 -7.44 8.56 10.80
CA LEU A 86 -7.56 9.94 11.23
C LEU A 86 -8.31 10.72 10.14
N VAL A 87 -9.37 11.40 10.53
CA VAL A 87 -10.20 12.21 9.61
C VAL A 87 -10.30 13.62 10.18
N VAL A 88 -9.71 14.57 9.46
CA VAL A 88 -9.76 15.99 9.81
C VAL A 88 -10.43 16.76 8.69
N SER A 89 -11.58 17.34 8.99
CA SER A 89 -12.32 18.24 8.10
C SER A 89 -11.98 19.68 8.38
N THR A 90 -12.26 20.56 7.43
CA THR A 90 -11.97 22.01 7.57
C THR A 90 -12.61 22.63 8.83
N ASP A 91 -13.80 22.18 9.20
CA ASP A 91 -14.51 22.63 10.43
C ASP A 91 -13.89 22.12 11.73
N SER A 92 -12.95 21.18 11.62
CA SER A 92 -12.20 20.61 12.74
C SER A 92 -10.80 21.22 12.90
N LEU A 93 -10.33 22.01 11.93
CA LEU A 93 -9.07 22.75 12.02
C LEU A 93 -9.14 23.77 13.17
N GLY A 94 -7.98 24.07 13.78
CA GLY A 94 -7.88 24.94 14.96
C GLY A 94 -8.22 24.25 16.27
N LYS A 95 -8.62 22.96 16.25
CA LYS A 95 -8.78 22.15 17.45
C LYS A 95 -7.47 21.44 17.78
N THR A 96 -7.28 21.10 19.06
CA THR A 96 -6.09 20.40 19.54
C THR A 96 -5.76 19.17 18.67
N GLY A 97 -4.54 19.12 18.14
CA GLY A 97 -4.04 18.00 17.33
C GLY A 97 -4.15 18.20 15.82
N SER A 98 -4.57 19.38 15.34
CA SER A 98 -4.61 19.71 13.90
C SER A 98 -3.54 20.73 13.48
N GLU A 99 -2.71 21.18 14.40
CA GLU A 99 -1.74 22.27 14.21
C GLU A 99 -0.75 21.95 13.07
N GLU A 100 -0.17 20.75 13.06
CA GLU A 100 0.77 20.31 12.01
C GLU A 100 0.09 20.23 10.63
N ILE A 101 -1.19 19.88 10.59
CA ILE A 101 -1.98 19.80 9.36
C ILE A 101 -2.19 21.19 8.76
N GLU A 102 -2.45 22.18 9.62
CA GLU A 102 -2.61 23.57 9.21
C GLU A 102 -1.30 24.19 8.74
N GLU A 103 -0.19 23.92 9.45
CA GLU A 103 1.14 24.42 9.11
C GLU A 103 1.59 24.01 7.71
N ILE A 104 1.25 22.79 7.28
CA ILE A 104 1.54 22.32 5.92
C ILE A 104 0.49 22.73 4.87
N GLY A 105 -0.46 23.60 5.27
CA GLY A 105 -1.44 24.20 4.38
C GLY A 105 -2.57 23.28 3.90
N MET A 106 -2.82 22.17 4.59
CA MET A 106 -3.94 21.29 4.30
C MET A 106 -5.24 21.88 4.86
N LYS A 107 -6.31 21.78 4.06
CA LYS A 107 -7.67 22.21 4.44
C LYS A 107 -8.51 21.07 5.01
N ALA A 108 -8.31 19.87 4.52
CA ALA A 108 -8.89 18.65 5.05
C ALA A 108 -8.00 17.47 4.70
N VAL A 109 -7.92 16.48 5.57
CA VAL A 109 -7.11 15.27 5.38
C VAL A 109 -7.81 14.03 5.90
N MET A 110 -7.68 12.93 5.18
CA MET A 110 -7.94 11.59 5.68
C MET A 110 -6.66 10.77 5.66
N ILE A 111 -6.34 10.11 6.75
CA ILE A 111 -5.17 9.25 6.89
C ILE A 111 -5.63 7.86 7.31
N PHE A 112 -5.17 6.84 6.58
CA PHE A 112 -5.48 5.45 6.85
C PHE A 112 -4.20 4.62 6.95
N PRO A 113 -3.99 3.86 8.03
CA PRO A 113 -2.93 2.87 8.06
C PRO A 113 -3.24 1.75 7.05
N ILE A 114 -2.26 1.39 6.22
CA ILE A 114 -2.39 0.32 5.22
C ILE A 114 -1.78 -0.97 5.74
N LEU A 115 -0.49 -0.94 6.09
CA LEU A 115 0.25 -2.11 6.59
C LEU A 115 1.15 -1.69 7.73
N LYS A 116 1.29 -2.60 8.70
CA LYS A 116 2.29 -2.54 9.76
C LYS A 116 3.29 -3.67 9.52
N GLN A 117 4.56 -3.31 9.35
CA GLN A 117 5.65 -4.24 9.10
C GLN A 117 6.83 -3.94 10.03
N GLU A 118 7.71 -4.91 10.21
CA GLU A 118 8.95 -4.71 10.99
C GLU A 118 9.86 -3.64 10.38
N SER A 119 9.87 -3.55 9.05
CA SER A 119 10.65 -2.55 8.29
C SER A 119 10.04 -1.14 8.29
N GLY A 120 8.84 -0.97 8.83
CA GLY A 120 8.11 0.29 8.88
C GLY A 120 6.65 0.17 8.45
N ASN A 121 5.91 1.23 8.66
CA ASN A 121 4.47 1.27 8.39
C ASN A 121 4.18 1.92 7.03
N MET A 122 3.13 1.44 6.38
CA MET A 122 2.60 2.06 5.16
C MET A 122 1.30 2.79 5.48
N VAL A 123 1.19 4.04 5.03
CA VAL A 123 0.08 4.94 5.37
C VAL A 123 -0.43 5.64 4.12
N LEU A 124 -1.75 5.70 3.95
CA LEU A 124 -2.44 6.50 2.95
C LEU A 124 -2.75 7.89 3.51
N SER A 125 -2.53 8.94 2.71
CA SER A 125 -3.03 10.29 2.94
C SER A 125 -3.85 10.77 1.75
N LEU A 126 -5.04 11.31 2.00
CA LEU A 126 -5.90 11.96 1.01
C LEU A 126 -6.13 13.41 1.43
N ASN A 127 -5.85 14.36 0.55
CA ASN A 127 -5.72 15.76 0.96
C ASN A 127 -6.53 16.72 0.09
N HIS A 128 -7.25 17.64 0.73
CA HIS A 128 -7.74 18.88 0.15
C HIS A 128 -6.87 20.05 0.58
N ARG A 129 -6.37 20.81 -0.38
CA ARG A 129 -5.46 21.95 -0.16
C ARG A 129 -6.05 23.26 -0.66
N ARG A 130 -6.78 23.25 -1.77
CA ARG A 130 -7.33 24.45 -2.41
C ARG A 130 -8.63 24.93 -1.76
N GLN A 131 -9.50 23.98 -1.42
CA GLN A 131 -10.84 24.28 -0.95
C GLN A 131 -11.10 23.63 0.40
N ALA A 132 -11.95 24.32 1.19
CA ALA A 132 -12.51 23.74 2.39
C ALA A 132 -13.31 22.48 2.05
N HIS A 133 -13.18 21.44 2.86
CA HIS A 133 -13.91 20.20 2.70
C HIS A 133 -14.31 19.59 4.04
N VAL A 134 -15.51 19.06 4.09
CA VAL A 134 -16.03 18.27 5.23
C VAL A 134 -16.29 16.86 4.72
N TRP A 135 -15.55 15.91 5.25
CA TRP A 135 -15.63 14.52 4.82
C TRP A 135 -16.98 13.91 5.15
N SER A 136 -17.66 13.41 4.14
CA SER A 136 -18.91 12.67 4.31
C SER A 136 -18.67 11.23 4.78
N MET A 137 -19.67 10.64 5.41
CA MET A 137 -19.59 9.21 5.79
C MET A 137 -19.44 8.29 4.58
N ALA A 138 -19.94 8.68 3.41
CA ALA A 138 -19.80 7.92 2.17
C ALA A 138 -18.33 7.90 1.68
N GLU A 139 -17.63 9.03 1.72
CA GLU A 139 -16.20 9.14 1.37
C GLU A 139 -15.33 8.34 2.34
N ILE A 140 -15.57 8.48 3.64
CA ILE A 140 -14.84 7.75 4.69
C ILE A 140 -15.05 6.25 4.51
N LYS A 141 -16.28 5.80 4.31
CA LYS A 141 -16.60 4.39 4.11
C LYS A 141 -15.94 3.84 2.84
N PHE A 142 -16.07 4.54 1.71
CA PHE A 142 -15.47 4.12 0.45
C PHE A 142 -13.94 3.99 0.59
N THR A 143 -13.28 4.97 1.19
CA THR A 143 -11.85 4.94 1.45
C THR A 143 -11.46 3.76 2.34
N SER A 144 -12.21 3.53 3.42
CA SER A 144 -11.97 2.39 4.31
C SER A 144 -12.07 1.04 3.59
N ASP A 145 -13.09 0.87 2.75
CA ASP A 145 -13.28 -0.37 1.99
C ASP A 145 -12.18 -0.54 0.92
N ALA A 146 -11.81 0.54 0.22
CA ALA A 146 -10.69 0.54 -0.73
C ALA A 146 -9.35 0.17 -0.08
N VAL A 147 -9.07 0.70 1.13
CA VAL A 147 -7.86 0.35 1.89
C VAL A 147 -7.82 -1.14 2.27
N LYS A 148 -8.95 -1.72 2.69
CA LYS A 148 -9.02 -3.17 2.97
C LYS A 148 -8.70 -4.03 1.75
N ILE A 149 -9.16 -3.60 0.57
CA ILE A 149 -8.83 -4.28 -0.68
C ILE A 149 -7.33 -4.18 -0.96
N LEU A 150 -6.73 -2.99 -0.82
CA LEU A 150 -5.29 -2.82 -0.99
C LEU A 150 -4.48 -3.67 0.01
N GLN A 151 -4.89 -3.71 1.28
CA GLN A 151 -4.28 -4.59 2.29
C GLN A 151 -4.28 -6.05 1.84
N SER A 152 -5.39 -6.53 1.28
CA SER A 152 -5.52 -7.90 0.77
C SER A 152 -4.58 -8.17 -0.40
N ILE A 153 -4.47 -7.21 -1.34
CA ILE A 153 -3.54 -7.30 -2.48
C ILE A 153 -2.09 -7.41 -1.98
N LEU A 154 -1.69 -6.50 -1.10
CA LEU A 154 -0.32 -6.43 -0.58
C LEU A 154 0.04 -7.69 0.21
N THR A 155 -0.82 -8.12 1.12
CA THR A 155 -0.60 -9.31 1.94
C THR A 155 -0.45 -10.56 1.08
N ARG A 156 -1.33 -10.76 0.10
CA ARG A 156 -1.25 -11.89 -0.83
C ARG A 156 0.06 -11.92 -1.61
N ARG A 157 0.52 -10.75 -2.08
CA ARG A 157 1.78 -10.65 -2.84
C ARG A 157 3.02 -10.87 -1.99
N ILE A 158 3.03 -10.34 -0.77
CA ILE A 158 4.11 -10.57 0.20
C ILE A 158 4.22 -12.06 0.51
N GLN A 159 3.09 -12.74 0.76
CA GLN A 159 3.07 -14.18 1.01
C GLN A 159 3.55 -14.99 -0.19
N LYS A 160 3.12 -14.65 -1.42
CA LYS A 160 3.56 -15.30 -2.65
C LYS A 160 5.07 -15.16 -2.85
N ASN A 161 5.63 -13.97 -2.64
CA ASN A 161 7.05 -13.71 -2.77
C ASN A 161 7.88 -14.43 -1.70
N SER A 162 7.41 -14.45 -0.45
CA SER A 162 8.04 -15.18 0.65
C SER A 162 8.08 -16.68 0.38
N LEU A 163 6.99 -17.26 -0.12
CA LEU A 163 6.93 -18.66 -0.48
C LEU A 163 7.89 -18.99 -1.63
N ALA A 164 7.90 -18.17 -2.69
CA ALA A 164 8.83 -18.36 -3.82
C ALA A 164 10.29 -18.29 -3.37
N GLY A 165 10.65 -17.33 -2.49
CA GLY A 165 11.99 -17.22 -1.92
C GLY A 165 12.37 -18.42 -1.08
N SER A 166 11.44 -18.96 -0.29
CA SER A 166 11.67 -20.17 0.52
C SER A 166 11.89 -21.41 -0.35
N TYR A 167 11.14 -21.57 -1.44
CA TYR A 167 11.35 -22.65 -2.41
C TYR A 167 12.72 -22.57 -3.08
N ALA A 168 13.12 -21.38 -3.55
CA ALA A 168 14.41 -21.17 -4.19
C ALA A 168 15.57 -21.51 -3.24
N ALA A 169 15.50 -21.06 -1.97
CA ALA A 169 16.51 -21.37 -0.97
C ALA A 169 16.57 -22.87 -0.67
N LEU A 170 15.41 -23.55 -0.60
CA LEU A 170 15.35 -24.99 -0.39
C LEU A 170 15.96 -25.77 -1.58
N GLU A 171 15.65 -25.39 -2.82
CA GLU A 171 16.27 -25.98 -4.02
C GLU A 171 17.78 -25.83 -3.99
N GLU A 172 18.31 -24.63 -3.68
CA GLU A 172 19.75 -24.38 -3.57
C GLU A 172 20.40 -25.27 -2.51
N ILE A 173 19.78 -25.43 -1.35
CA ILE A 173 20.27 -26.33 -0.30
C ILE A 173 20.32 -27.78 -0.81
N LEU A 174 19.24 -28.25 -1.43
CA LEU A 174 19.12 -29.62 -1.92
C LEU A 174 20.08 -29.91 -3.08
N ASP A 175 20.40 -28.94 -3.93
CA ASP A 175 21.37 -29.06 -5.01
C ASP A 175 22.81 -29.13 -4.50
N ASN A 176 23.11 -28.57 -3.33
CA ASN A 176 24.43 -28.61 -2.69
C ASN A 176 24.64 -29.84 -1.80
N VAL A 177 23.62 -30.67 -1.58
CA VAL A 177 23.79 -31.96 -0.89
C VAL A 177 24.46 -32.97 -1.80
N GLY A 178 25.53 -33.59 -1.36
CA GLY A 178 26.37 -34.52 -2.15
C GLY A 178 25.73 -35.87 -2.49
N CYS A 179 24.39 -35.98 -2.50
CA CYS A 179 23.67 -37.20 -2.89
C CYS A 179 22.44 -36.87 -3.76
N ALA A 180 22.01 -37.86 -4.54
CA ALA A 180 20.79 -37.75 -5.35
C ALA A 180 19.55 -37.72 -4.46
N ILE A 181 18.74 -36.69 -4.62
CA ILE A 181 17.49 -36.49 -3.86
C ILE A 181 16.33 -36.36 -4.85
N TYR A 182 15.26 -37.06 -4.59
CA TYR A 182 14.00 -36.92 -5.33
C TYR A 182 12.78 -37.03 -4.42
N VAL A 183 11.71 -36.38 -4.83
CA VAL A 183 10.41 -36.44 -4.18
C VAL A 183 9.37 -36.91 -5.18
N THR A 184 8.54 -37.88 -4.79
CA THR A 184 7.46 -38.39 -5.61
C THR A 184 6.11 -38.23 -4.89
N ASP A 185 5.07 -38.07 -5.68
CA ASP A 185 3.70 -38.17 -5.20
C ASP A 185 3.37 -39.62 -4.85
N GLN A 186 2.95 -39.89 -3.63
CA GLN A 186 2.69 -41.25 -3.14
C GLN A 186 1.53 -41.96 -3.86
N ASN A 187 0.55 -41.21 -4.38
CA ASN A 187 -0.64 -41.76 -5.01
C ASN A 187 -0.42 -42.02 -6.49
N THR A 188 0.34 -41.16 -7.16
CA THR A 188 0.52 -41.23 -8.62
C THR A 188 1.89 -41.77 -9.04
N GLY A 189 2.86 -41.82 -8.12
CA GLY A 189 4.27 -42.13 -8.41
C GLY A 189 4.99 -41.06 -9.24
N ARG A 190 4.33 -39.95 -9.53
CA ARG A 190 4.91 -38.84 -10.31
C ARG A 190 6.05 -38.18 -9.55
N MET A 191 7.17 -37.98 -10.23
CA MET A 191 8.29 -37.19 -9.68
C MET A 191 7.88 -35.73 -9.58
N LEU A 192 7.96 -35.18 -8.37
CA LEU A 192 7.64 -33.77 -8.06
C LEU A 192 8.88 -32.91 -8.01
N PHE A 193 10.02 -33.48 -7.60
CA PHE A 193 11.29 -32.79 -7.48
C PHE A 193 12.45 -33.77 -7.73
N ALA A 194 13.54 -33.29 -8.29
CA ALA A 194 14.84 -33.95 -8.37
C ALA A 194 15.94 -32.89 -8.30
N ASN A 195 16.95 -33.10 -7.46
CA ASN A 195 18.10 -32.21 -7.38
C ASN A 195 19.05 -32.38 -8.58
N GLN A 196 20.02 -31.47 -8.74
CA GLN A 196 20.95 -31.46 -9.89
C GLN A 196 21.74 -32.75 -10.04
N ILE A 197 22.13 -33.40 -8.93
CA ILE A 197 22.91 -34.66 -8.99
C ILE A 197 22.10 -35.80 -9.62
N LEU A 198 20.78 -35.82 -9.46
CA LEU A 198 19.92 -36.81 -10.10
C LEU A 198 19.62 -36.47 -11.56
N LYS A 199 19.66 -35.19 -11.93
CA LYS A 199 19.37 -34.71 -13.30
C LYS A 199 20.55 -34.87 -14.27
N ASN A 200 21.79 -35.02 -13.74
CA ASN A 200 23.01 -35.24 -14.50
C ASN A 200 23.35 -36.73 -14.63
#